data_22863616baadec3418bf5fd968718536
#
_entry.id   22863616baadec3418bf5fd968718536
#
_cell.length_a   1.000
_cell.length_b   1.000
_cell.length_c   1.000
_cell.angle_alpha   90.00
_cell.angle_beta   90.00
_cell.angle_gamma   90.00
#
_symmetry.space_group_name_H-M   'P 1'
#
loop_
_entity.id
_entity.type
_entity.pdbx_description
1 polymer ?
#
loop_
_entity_poly.entity_id
_entity_poly.type
_entity_poly.pdbx_seq_one_letter_code
_entity_poly.pdbx_strand_id
1 'polypeptide(L)'
;MGDTIFNPDFIDGSEGMHSEAPSPRTKKHRRAGYRTGDLVLNKQDILDNVEFLTVPGQLPIPIVKRVEPFELPLQALPFSKVINKDNKDLMVVFYEPDTNFARVLHNPKRYVKPLKKFSCVVGPDFSQKIGMNEFMRYSNNWWNKALTAFYQSQGVFMIPNVTWSDPASYAYAFMGLPKHSVIAINCTGIKGNHAAMYLWRKGYEEALRVLDPILIIRYGDKMSGEREDISIYFENINLKNLRNGR
;
A
#
# COMPACT_ATOMS: atom_id res chain seq x y z
N MET A 1 41.18 17.50 -5.40
CA MET A 1 41.46 18.75 -4.66
C MET A 1 40.48 19.77 -5.14
N GLY A 2 39.62 20.24 -4.26
CA GLY A 2 38.60 21.24 -4.55
C GLY A 2 37.49 21.16 -3.50
N ASP A 3 37.83 21.59 -2.26
CA ASP A 3 36.89 21.69 -1.15
C ASP A 3 35.87 22.80 -1.45
N THR A 4 34.60 22.46 -1.54
CA THR A 4 33.54 23.43 -1.56
C THR A 4 33.15 23.75 -0.13
N ILE A 5 33.72 24.84 0.37
CA ILE A 5 33.45 25.38 1.70
C ILE A 5 32.03 25.97 1.68
N PHE A 6 31.15 25.45 2.52
CA PHE A 6 29.87 26.03 2.84
C PHE A 6 30.10 27.34 3.60
N ASN A 7 29.67 28.47 3.03
CA ASN A 7 29.78 29.79 3.67
C ASN A 7 28.51 30.12 4.44
N PRO A 8 28.53 30.23 5.78
CA PRO A 8 27.34 30.49 6.60
C PRO A 8 26.90 31.97 6.68
N ASP A 9 27.57 32.91 5.98
CA ASP A 9 27.39 34.35 6.22
C ASP A 9 26.33 35.02 5.31
N PHE A 10 25.35 34.30 4.80
CA PHE A 10 24.35 34.89 3.88
C PHE A 10 22.95 35.05 4.51
N ILE A 11 22.83 35.21 5.82
CA ILE A 11 21.57 35.60 6.47
C ILE A 11 21.84 36.73 7.47
N ASP A 12 22.03 37.94 6.99
CA ASP A 12 21.75 39.13 7.78
C ASP A 12 21.23 40.23 6.85
N GLY A 13 19.96 40.55 7.03
CA GLY A 13 19.21 41.59 6.32
C GLY A 13 18.01 42.02 7.15
N SER A 14 18.29 42.50 8.38
CA SER A 14 17.28 43.13 9.23
C SER A 14 17.04 44.54 8.78
N GLU A 15 15.98 44.80 8.01
CA GLU A 15 15.39 46.14 7.92
C GLU A 15 13.96 46.12 8.44
N GLY A 16 13.73 46.95 9.44
CA GLY A 16 12.46 47.05 10.16
C GLY A 16 11.34 47.62 9.33
N MET A 17 10.20 46.97 9.36
CA MET A 17 8.91 47.54 8.97
C MET A 17 7.98 47.57 10.17
N HIS A 18 7.56 48.77 10.52
CA HIS A 18 6.50 49.03 11.50
C HIS A 18 5.22 48.33 11.07
N SER A 19 4.72 47.40 11.87
CA SER A 19 3.44 46.76 11.64
C SER A 19 2.35 47.40 12.47
N GLU A 20 1.33 47.93 11.79
CA GLU A 20 0.04 48.28 12.41
C GLU A 20 -0.61 47.08 13.10
N ALA A 21 -1.25 47.31 14.24
CA ALA A 21 -1.93 46.30 15.01
C ALA A 21 -3.12 45.69 14.24
N PRO A 22 -3.25 44.36 14.17
CA PRO A 22 -4.38 43.77 13.45
C PRO A 22 -5.68 43.85 14.25
N SER A 23 -6.78 44.20 13.56
CA SER A 23 -8.16 44.19 14.03
C SER A 23 -8.58 42.83 14.58
N PRO A 24 -9.58 42.73 15.50
CA PRO A 24 -9.99 41.47 16.09
C PRO A 24 -10.61 40.55 15.05
N ARG A 25 -9.92 39.45 14.76
CA ARG A 25 -10.36 38.42 13.84
C ARG A 25 -11.48 37.58 14.47
N THR A 26 -12.65 37.60 13.84
CA THR A 26 -13.73 36.64 14.05
C THR A 26 -13.19 35.17 14.05
N LYS A 27 -13.63 34.37 15.02
CA LYS A 27 -13.28 32.96 15.14
C LYS A 27 -13.75 32.20 13.89
N LYS A 28 -12.92 32.15 12.84
CA LYS A 28 -13.04 31.12 11.81
C LYS A 28 -12.61 29.79 12.39
N HIS A 29 -13.47 28.78 12.27
CA HIS A 29 -13.14 27.40 12.58
C HIS A 29 -11.75 27.06 12.03
N ARG A 30 -10.77 26.88 12.91
CA ARG A 30 -9.47 26.34 12.57
C ARG A 30 -9.72 24.91 12.04
N ARG A 31 -9.66 24.74 10.72
CA ARG A 31 -9.28 23.44 10.19
C ARG A 31 -7.94 23.15 10.86
N ALA A 32 -7.86 22.06 11.60
CA ALA A 32 -6.61 21.60 12.19
C ALA A 32 -5.61 21.43 11.05
N GLY A 33 -4.74 22.41 10.85
CA GLY A 33 -3.65 22.32 9.88
C GLY A 33 -2.72 21.24 10.40
N TYR A 34 -2.50 20.21 9.62
CA TYR A 34 -1.46 19.23 9.92
C TYR A 34 -0.13 19.99 10.01
N ARG A 35 0.47 20.00 11.18
CA ARG A 35 1.86 20.44 11.34
C ARG A 35 2.72 19.34 10.72
N THR A 36 3.74 19.70 9.95
CA THR A 36 4.63 18.72 9.29
C THR A 36 5.23 17.73 10.29
N GLY A 37 5.52 18.17 11.52
CA GLY A 37 5.97 17.32 12.63
C GLY A 37 4.94 16.27 13.07
N ASP A 38 3.65 16.61 13.06
CA ASP A 38 2.59 15.68 13.48
C ASP A 38 2.46 14.48 12.52
N LEU A 39 2.76 14.68 11.23
CA LEU A 39 2.76 13.62 10.23
C LEU A 39 3.88 12.59 10.46
N VAL A 40 5.05 13.03 10.90
CA VAL A 40 6.18 12.13 11.19
C VAL A 40 5.90 11.35 12.47
N LEU A 41 5.47 12.00 13.55
CA LEU A 41 5.16 11.38 14.83
C LEU A 41 4.02 10.36 14.72
N ASN A 42 2.94 10.70 14.02
CA ASN A 42 1.81 9.79 13.81
C ASN A 42 2.17 8.53 13.01
N LYS A 43 3.23 8.57 12.19
CA LYS A 43 3.72 7.41 11.45
C LYS A 43 4.63 6.53 12.29
N GLN A 44 5.44 7.09 13.17
CA GLN A 44 6.27 6.32 14.08
C GLN A 44 5.43 5.44 15.01
N ASP A 45 4.34 5.96 15.56
CA ASP A 45 3.38 5.20 16.38
C ASP A 45 2.82 3.93 15.71
N ILE A 46 2.78 3.89 14.37
CA ILE A 46 2.33 2.72 13.62
C ILE A 46 3.43 1.68 13.59
N LEU A 47 4.65 2.15 13.41
CA LEU A 47 5.84 1.31 13.23
C LEU A 47 6.27 0.64 14.55
N ASP A 48 5.93 1.22 15.69
CA ASP A 48 6.23 0.64 17.02
C ASP A 48 5.60 -0.76 17.23
N ASN A 49 4.58 -1.10 16.44
CA ASN A 49 3.90 -2.40 16.50
C ASN A 49 4.17 -3.27 15.26
N VAL A 50 5.19 -2.94 14.48
CA VAL A 50 5.60 -3.65 13.27
C VAL A 50 6.96 -4.29 13.48
N GLU A 51 7.07 -5.57 13.20
CA GLU A 51 8.33 -6.29 13.17
C GLU A 51 9.07 -6.01 11.85
N PHE A 52 10.41 -5.97 11.91
CA PHE A 52 11.25 -5.65 10.77
C PHE A 52 12.29 -6.72 10.50
N LEU A 53 12.44 -7.10 9.23
CA LEU A 53 13.58 -7.84 8.73
C LEU A 53 14.73 -6.86 8.52
N THR A 54 15.83 -7.08 9.21
CA THR A 54 17.07 -6.29 9.07
C THR A 54 18.10 -7.07 8.28
N VAL A 55 18.53 -6.51 7.15
CA VAL A 55 19.61 -7.06 6.31
C VAL A 55 20.74 -6.03 6.26
N PRO A 56 22.00 -6.42 6.49
CA PRO A 56 23.14 -5.49 6.41
C PRO A 56 23.17 -4.73 5.08
N GLY A 57 23.32 -3.41 5.13
CA GLY A 57 23.36 -2.55 3.95
C GLY A 57 22.00 -2.25 3.30
N GLN A 58 20.90 -2.70 3.89
CA GLN A 58 19.53 -2.41 3.42
C GLN A 58 18.70 -1.71 4.49
N LEU A 59 17.68 -0.98 4.07
CA LEU A 59 16.69 -0.43 4.99
C LEU A 59 15.86 -1.58 5.58
N PRO A 60 15.47 -1.51 6.87
CA PRO A 60 14.62 -2.51 7.50
C PRO A 60 13.28 -2.66 6.74
N ILE A 61 12.88 -3.88 6.46
CA ILE A 61 11.65 -4.19 5.70
C ILE A 61 10.59 -4.73 6.66
N PRO A 62 9.36 -4.20 6.65
CA PRO A 62 8.29 -4.69 7.50
C PRO A 62 7.98 -6.17 7.23
N ILE A 63 7.80 -6.96 8.30
CA ILE A 63 7.43 -8.37 8.24
C ILE A 63 5.91 -8.49 8.28
N VAL A 64 5.34 -9.10 7.25
CA VAL A 64 3.92 -9.43 7.15
C VAL A 64 3.69 -10.86 7.63
N LYS A 65 2.71 -11.06 8.51
CA LYS A 65 2.40 -12.38 9.08
C LYS A 65 1.72 -13.28 8.07
N ARG A 66 2.00 -14.57 8.19
CA ARG A 66 1.40 -15.63 7.39
C ARG A 66 -0.11 -15.73 7.62
N VAL A 67 -0.83 -16.12 6.58
CA VAL A 67 -2.27 -16.40 6.60
C VAL A 67 -2.48 -17.83 6.12
N GLU A 68 -3.19 -18.61 6.94
CA GLU A 68 -3.63 -19.96 6.59
C GLU A 68 -4.87 -19.93 5.70
N PRO A 69 -5.17 -21.01 4.96
CA PRO A 69 -6.42 -21.11 4.21
C PRO A 69 -7.64 -20.93 5.11
N PHE A 70 -8.62 -20.19 4.61
CA PHE A 70 -9.87 -19.90 5.30
C PHE A 70 -11.01 -19.83 4.28
N GLU A 71 -12.25 -19.78 4.75
CA GLU A 71 -13.41 -19.60 3.88
C GLU A 71 -13.42 -18.17 3.33
N LEU A 72 -13.23 -18.05 2.01
CA LEU A 72 -13.17 -16.78 1.32
C LEU A 72 -14.56 -16.22 1.05
N PRO A 73 -14.80 -14.91 1.26
CA PRO A 73 -16.03 -14.25 0.82
C PRO A 73 -16.17 -14.33 -0.70
N LEU A 74 -17.41 -14.39 -1.18
CA LEU A 74 -17.71 -14.46 -2.61
C LEU A 74 -17.50 -13.14 -3.35
N GLN A 75 -17.43 -12.02 -2.64
CA GLN A 75 -17.36 -10.68 -3.23
C GLN A 75 -16.26 -9.82 -2.63
N ALA A 76 -15.69 -8.96 -3.46
CA ALA A 76 -14.74 -7.95 -3.06
C ALA A 76 -15.38 -6.55 -3.03
N LEU A 77 -14.93 -5.70 -2.09
CA LEU A 77 -15.36 -4.31 -1.93
C LEU A 77 -14.14 -3.39 -2.00
N PRO A 78 -14.13 -2.34 -2.84
CA PRO A 78 -13.08 -1.33 -2.82
C PRO A 78 -12.99 -0.61 -1.47
N PHE A 79 -11.78 -0.34 -1.02
CA PHE A 79 -11.54 0.36 0.25
C PHE A 79 -12.25 1.73 0.34
N SER A 80 -12.40 2.43 -0.78
CA SER A 80 -13.11 3.72 -0.82
C SER A 80 -14.54 3.65 -0.29
N LYS A 81 -15.16 2.47 -0.29
CA LYS A 81 -16.55 2.23 0.16
C LYS A 81 -16.67 1.66 1.58
N VAL A 82 -15.55 1.40 2.27
CA VAL A 82 -15.52 0.70 3.58
C VAL A 82 -16.28 1.43 4.69
N ILE A 83 -16.19 2.78 4.76
CA ILE A 83 -16.71 3.54 5.91
C ILE A 83 -18.22 3.39 6.10
N ASN A 84 -18.96 3.23 4.99
CA ASN A 84 -20.42 3.17 4.99
C ASN A 84 -20.97 1.75 4.88
N LYS A 85 -20.12 0.74 5.04
CA LYS A 85 -20.51 -0.67 4.92
C LYS A 85 -20.11 -1.45 6.17
N ASP A 86 -20.92 -2.45 6.47
CA ASP A 86 -20.69 -3.43 7.52
C ASP A 86 -21.17 -4.77 6.97
N ASN A 87 -20.25 -5.61 6.53
CA ASN A 87 -20.62 -6.92 5.98
C ASN A 87 -19.46 -7.91 6.10
N LYS A 88 -19.67 -8.99 6.85
CA LYS A 88 -18.72 -10.09 7.01
C LYS A 88 -18.57 -10.97 5.77
N ASP A 89 -19.49 -10.88 4.81
CA ASP A 89 -19.43 -11.65 3.56
C ASP A 89 -18.61 -10.96 2.47
N LEU A 90 -17.91 -9.88 2.81
CA LEU A 90 -17.11 -9.10 1.86
C LEU A 90 -15.62 -9.11 2.22
N MET A 91 -14.79 -9.23 1.21
CA MET A 91 -13.35 -8.98 1.25
C MET A 91 -13.07 -7.53 0.82
N VAL A 92 -12.32 -6.79 1.61
CA VAL A 92 -11.88 -5.44 1.22
C VAL A 92 -10.61 -5.53 0.37
N VAL A 93 -10.56 -4.75 -0.72
CA VAL A 93 -9.38 -4.65 -1.61
C VAL A 93 -9.00 -3.18 -1.84
N PHE A 94 -7.70 -2.94 -2.03
CA PHE A 94 -7.16 -1.61 -2.37
C PHE A 94 -6.84 -1.48 -3.87
N TYR A 95 -7.38 -2.33 -4.71
CA TYR A 95 -7.15 -2.37 -6.16
C TYR A 95 -7.96 -1.28 -6.89
N GLU A 96 -7.66 -0.05 -6.55
CA GLU A 96 -8.26 1.18 -7.06
C GLU A 96 -7.16 2.26 -7.16
N PRO A 97 -7.40 3.42 -7.82
CA PRO A 97 -6.41 4.50 -7.88
C PRO A 97 -5.90 4.90 -6.49
N ASP A 98 -4.59 5.12 -6.35
CA ASP A 98 -3.93 5.45 -5.08
C ASP A 98 -4.60 6.62 -4.35
N THR A 99 -5.11 7.62 -5.08
CA THR A 99 -5.82 8.78 -4.55
C THR A 99 -7.07 8.42 -3.75
N ASN A 100 -7.70 7.28 -4.04
CA ASN A 100 -8.91 6.84 -3.35
C ASN A 100 -8.63 6.32 -1.94
N PHE A 101 -7.40 5.80 -1.71
CA PHE A 101 -7.03 5.20 -0.43
C PHE A 101 -5.77 5.81 0.22
N ALA A 102 -5.06 6.75 -0.42
CA ALA A 102 -3.88 7.41 0.16
C ALA A 102 -4.10 7.97 1.59
N ARG A 103 -5.34 8.26 1.94
CA ARG A 103 -5.76 8.66 3.29
C ARG A 103 -5.38 7.66 4.40
N VAL A 104 -5.11 6.39 4.08
CA VAL A 104 -4.62 5.40 5.07
C VAL A 104 -3.21 5.73 5.56
N LEU A 105 -2.40 6.42 4.74
CA LEU A 105 -1.08 6.92 5.16
C LEU A 105 -1.18 8.11 6.12
N HIS A 106 -2.23 8.93 5.99
CA HIS A 106 -2.39 10.11 6.83
C HIS A 106 -2.89 9.75 8.22
N ASN A 107 -3.85 8.82 8.32
CA ASN A 107 -4.42 8.40 9.60
C ASN A 107 -4.79 6.91 9.58
N PRO A 108 -3.82 6.00 9.66
CA PRO A 108 -4.07 4.55 9.60
C PRO A 108 -4.93 4.05 10.77
N LYS A 109 -4.72 4.56 11.98
CA LYS A 109 -5.47 4.16 13.18
C LYS A 109 -6.99 4.35 13.02
N ARG A 110 -7.42 5.35 12.24
CA ARG A 110 -8.83 5.62 11.94
C ARG A 110 -9.53 4.44 11.25
N TYR A 111 -8.80 3.66 10.46
CA TYR A 111 -9.38 2.59 9.65
C TYR A 111 -9.36 1.22 10.34
N VAL A 112 -8.71 1.06 11.49
CA VAL A 112 -8.69 -0.20 12.24
C VAL A 112 -10.11 -0.70 12.55
N LYS A 113 -10.93 0.14 13.17
CA LYS A 113 -12.30 -0.24 13.55
C LYS A 113 -13.21 -0.50 12.34
N PRO A 114 -13.23 0.33 11.28
CA PRO A 114 -13.95 0.01 10.04
C PRO A 114 -13.51 -1.30 9.38
N LEU A 115 -12.20 -1.56 9.25
CA LEU A 115 -11.70 -2.75 8.57
C LEU A 115 -12.02 -4.05 9.34
N LYS A 116 -12.07 -4.03 10.67
CA LYS A 116 -12.48 -5.19 11.47
C LYS A 116 -13.91 -5.67 11.25
N LYS A 117 -14.73 -4.91 10.55
CA LYS A 117 -16.12 -5.25 10.24
C LYS A 117 -16.25 -6.24 9.07
N PHE A 118 -15.17 -6.45 8.33
CA PHE A 118 -15.11 -7.34 7.18
C PHE A 118 -14.45 -8.67 7.54
N SER A 119 -14.72 -9.72 6.77
CA SER A 119 -14.12 -11.04 7.03
C SER A 119 -12.61 -11.02 6.80
N CYS A 120 -12.18 -10.35 5.74
CA CYS A 120 -10.76 -10.19 5.43
C CYS A 120 -10.50 -8.91 4.62
N VAL A 121 -9.24 -8.50 4.62
CA VAL A 121 -8.76 -7.29 3.93
C VAL A 121 -7.47 -7.64 3.21
N VAL A 122 -7.40 -7.43 1.91
CA VAL A 122 -6.14 -7.51 1.16
C VAL A 122 -5.30 -6.29 1.48
N GLY A 123 -3.99 -6.46 1.65
CA GLY A 123 -3.07 -5.35 1.94
C GLY A 123 -3.12 -4.24 0.90
N PRO A 124 -2.72 -3.00 1.26
CA PRO A 124 -2.67 -1.88 0.34
C PRO A 124 -1.87 -2.16 -0.93
N ASP A 125 -2.20 -1.46 -2.01
CA ASP A 125 -1.61 -1.63 -3.35
C ASP A 125 -1.14 -0.28 -3.93
N PHE A 126 -0.28 0.45 -3.19
CA PHE A 126 0.35 1.65 -3.74
C PHE A 126 1.15 1.30 -4.97
N SER A 127 0.91 2.05 -6.03
CA SER A 127 1.41 1.78 -7.38
C SER A 127 2.93 1.70 -7.48
N GLN A 128 3.41 0.71 -8.24
CA GLN A 128 4.82 0.53 -8.60
C GLN A 128 4.96 0.50 -10.13
N LYS A 129 4.60 1.61 -10.78
CA LYS A 129 4.57 1.69 -12.24
C LYS A 129 5.97 1.66 -12.83
N ILE A 130 6.12 1.02 -14.00
CA ILE A 130 7.33 1.08 -14.82
C ILE A 130 7.60 2.55 -15.18
N GLY A 131 8.87 2.98 -15.08
CA GLY A 131 9.27 4.37 -15.29
C GLY A 131 9.09 5.30 -14.09
N MET A 132 8.45 4.84 -13.01
CA MET A 132 8.47 5.56 -11.74
C MET A 132 9.88 5.51 -11.14
N ASN A 133 10.31 6.59 -10.47
CA ASN A 133 11.58 6.64 -9.75
C ASN A 133 11.70 5.45 -8.78
N GLU A 134 12.87 4.82 -8.73
CA GLU A 134 13.10 3.60 -7.95
C GLU A 134 12.83 3.79 -6.45
N PHE A 135 13.26 4.91 -5.88
CA PHE A 135 12.96 5.24 -4.48
C PHE A 135 11.46 5.32 -4.21
N MET A 136 10.69 5.87 -5.14
CA MET A 136 9.22 5.94 -5.01
C MET A 136 8.59 4.54 -5.06
N ARG A 137 9.05 3.67 -5.97
CA ARG A 137 8.60 2.27 -6.06
C ARG A 137 8.93 1.49 -4.79
N TYR A 138 10.18 1.63 -4.30
CA TYR A 138 10.60 1.04 -3.04
C TYR A 138 9.74 1.53 -1.86
N SER A 139 9.54 2.84 -1.74
CA SER A 139 8.73 3.45 -0.69
C SER A 139 7.28 2.95 -0.72
N ASN A 140 6.66 2.87 -1.89
CA ASN A 140 5.30 2.35 -2.04
C ASN A 140 5.21 0.87 -1.64
N ASN A 141 6.16 0.04 -2.07
CA ASN A 141 6.25 -1.37 -1.67
C ASN A 141 6.43 -1.53 -0.15
N TRP A 142 7.30 -0.71 0.43
CA TRP A 142 7.55 -0.69 1.87
C TRP A 142 6.29 -0.32 2.66
N TRP A 143 5.57 0.73 2.24
CA TRP A 143 4.31 1.15 2.87
C TRP A 143 3.19 0.13 2.71
N ASN A 144 3.10 -0.57 1.60
CA ASN A 144 2.15 -1.67 1.42
C ASN A 144 2.32 -2.73 2.53
N LYS A 145 3.57 -3.09 2.83
CA LYS A 145 3.90 -4.06 3.89
C LYS A 145 3.71 -3.48 5.30
N ALA A 146 4.20 -2.25 5.55
CA ALA A 146 4.13 -1.61 6.85
C ALA A 146 2.67 -1.46 7.32
N LEU A 147 1.78 -1.00 6.44
CA LEU A 147 0.35 -0.88 6.74
C LEU A 147 -0.31 -2.26 6.91
N THR A 148 0.05 -3.25 6.09
CA THR A 148 -0.45 -4.62 6.28
C THR A 148 -0.06 -5.16 7.64
N ALA A 149 1.22 -5.08 8.02
CA ALA A 149 1.73 -5.55 9.31
C ALA A 149 1.11 -4.77 10.48
N PHE A 150 0.98 -3.44 10.36
CA PHE A 150 0.28 -2.62 11.35
C PHE A 150 -1.16 -3.08 11.55
N TYR A 151 -1.94 -3.24 10.49
CA TYR A 151 -3.33 -3.68 10.63
C TYR A 151 -3.43 -5.10 11.20
N GLN A 152 -2.51 -6.00 10.83
CA GLN A 152 -2.41 -7.33 11.46
C GLN A 152 -2.14 -7.21 12.98
N SER A 153 -1.22 -6.35 13.41
CA SER A 153 -0.94 -6.11 14.83
C SER A 153 -2.16 -5.58 15.59
N GLN A 154 -3.01 -4.83 14.91
CA GLN A 154 -4.25 -4.33 15.47
C GLN A 154 -5.41 -5.35 15.41
N GLY A 155 -5.18 -6.57 14.96
CA GLY A 155 -6.19 -7.64 14.87
C GLY A 155 -7.19 -7.48 13.72
N VAL A 156 -6.82 -6.78 12.65
CA VAL A 156 -7.51 -6.85 11.35
C VAL A 156 -7.01 -8.08 10.61
N PHE A 157 -7.91 -8.88 10.06
CA PHE A 157 -7.53 -10.05 9.26
C PHE A 157 -7.03 -9.60 7.88
N MET A 158 -5.70 -9.43 7.76
CA MET A 158 -5.05 -8.92 6.55
C MET A 158 -4.41 -10.04 5.74
N ILE A 159 -4.71 -10.08 4.45
CA ILE A 159 -4.08 -10.97 3.48
C ILE A 159 -2.87 -10.25 2.87
N PRO A 160 -1.67 -10.88 2.84
CA PRO A 160 -0.50 -10.32 2.19
C PRO A 160 -0.77 -10.01 0.71
N ASN A 161 -0.62 -8.75 0.30
CA ASN A 161 -0.66 -8.33 -1.09
C ASN A 161 0.75 -8.38 -1.68
N VAL A 162 0.92 -9.05 -2.80
CA VAL A 162 2.22 -9.22 -3.47
C VAL A 162 2.25 -8.34 -4.70
N THR A 163 3.16 -7.37 -4.70
CA THR A 163 3.31 -6.39 -5.77
C THR A 163 4.76 -6.27 -6.19
N TRP A 164 4.98 -6.07 -7.47
CA TRP A 164 6.29 -5.87 -8.09
C TRP A 164 6.18 -4.95 -9.30
N SER A 165 7.30 -4.54 -9.85
CA SER A 165 7.41 -3.75 -11.09
C SER A 165 8.21 -4.52 -12.15
N ASP A 166 9.48 -4.21 -12.27
CA ASP A 166 10.45 -4.86 -13.15
C ASP A 166 11.40 -5.77 -12.31
N PRO A 167 12.33 -6.52 -12.94
CA PRO A 167 13.26 -7.40 -12.23
C PRO A 167 14.11 -6.69 -11.16
N ALA A 168 14.42 -5.40 -11.29
CA ALA A 168 15.15 -4.66 -10.27
C ALA A 168 14.36 -4.55 -8.96
N SER A 169 13.03 -4.54 -9.03
CA SER A 169 12.17 -4.50 -7.85
C SER A 169 12.18 -5.79 -7.03
N TYR A 170 12.60 -6.93 -7.60
CA TYR A 170 12.57 -8.22 -6.91
C TYR A 170 13.48 -8.26 -5.68
N ALA A 171 14.54 -7.44 -5.66
CA ALA A 171 15.43 -7.30 -4.52
C ALA A 171 14.71 -6.89 -3.22
N TYR A 172 13.53 -6.27 -3.32
CA TYR A 172 12.75 -5.86 -2.16
C TYR A 172 11.27 -6.28 -2.22
N ALA A 173 10.73 -6.58 -3.40
CA ALA A 173 9.30 -6.84 -3.60
C ALA A 173 8.78 -7.98 -2.72
N PHE A 174 9.53 -9.07 -2.63
CA PHE A 174 9.13 -10.28 -1.92
C PHE A 174 9.68 -10.38 -0.50
N MET A 175 10.66 -9.56 -0.13
CA MET A 175 11.24 -9.54 1.22
C MET A 175 10.20 -9.11 2.26
N GLY A 176 10.22 -9.73 3.44
CA GLY A 176 9.26 -9.46 4.51
C GLY A 176 7.86 -10.05 4.28
N LEU A 177 7.59 -10.64 3.11
CA LEU A 177 6.37 -11.40 2.86
C LEU A 177 6.52 -12.86 3.32
N PRO A 178 5.45 -13.50 3.81
CA PRO A 178 5.49 -14.84 4.33
C PRO A 178 5.55 -15.89 3.20
N LYS A 179 6.32 -16.98 3.44
CA LYS A 179 6.26 -18.19 2.63
C LYS A 179 5.10 -19.08 3.07
N HIS A 180 4.67 -19.99 2.17
CA HIS A 180 3.60 -20.96 2.43
C HIS A 180 2.34 -20.29 3.02
N SER A 181 1.90 -19.19 2.43
CA SER A 181 0.78 -18.37 2.89
C SER A 181 -0.30 -18.24 1.83
N VAL A 182 -1.51 -17.91 2.26
CA VAL A 182 -2.47 -17.26 1.37
C VAL A 182 -1.94 -15.89 1.03
N ILE A 183 -1.89 -15.55 -0.26
CA ILE A 183 -1.47 -14.25 -0.77
C ILE A 183 -2.50 -13.70 -1.76
N ALA A 184 -2.43 -12.41 -2.04
CA ALA A 184 -3.23 -11.78 -3.09
C ALA A 184 -2.34 -11.13 -4.16
N ILE A 185 -2.75 -11.24 -5.41
CA ILE A 185 -2.05 -10.67 -6.57
C ILE A 185 -3.05 -10.00 -7.50
N ASN A 186 -2.78 -8.76 -7.89
CA ASN A 186 -3.56 -7.97 -8.82
C ASN A 186 -2.97 -7.96 -10.23
N CYS A 187 -3.81 -7.98 -11.27
CA CYS A 187 -3.40 -7.77 -12.65
C CYS A 187 -4.28 -6.73 -13.39
N THR A 188 -5.00 -5.89 -12.64
CA THR A 188 -5.85 -4.86 -13.24
C THR A 188 -5.03 -3.90 -14.10
N GLY A 189 -5.49 -3.65 -15.32
CA GLY A 189 -4.86 -2.71 -16.26
C GLY A 189 -3.62 -3.24 -17.00
N ILE A 190 -3.27 -4.53 -16.84
CA ILE A 190 -2.12 -5.15 -17.52
C ILE A 190 -2.50 -5.72 -18.88
N LYS A 191 -3.71 -6.26 -19.01
CA LYS A 191 -4.20 -6.92 -20.23
C LYS A 191 -4.21 -5.95 -21.41
N GLY A 192 -3.67 -6.40 -22.55
CA GLY A 192 -3.55 -5.59 -23.77
C GLY A 192 -2.24 -4.81 -23.90
N ASN A 193 -1.38 -4.80 -22.87
CA ASN A 193 -0.04 -4.25 -22.95
C ASN A 193 0.98 -5.39 -22.87
N HIS A 194 1.58 -5.77 -24.01
CA HIS A 194 2.49 -6.91 -24.10
C HIS A 194 3.71 -6.79 -23.17
N ALA A 195 4.30 -5.60 -23.05
CA ALA A 195 5.44 -5.39 -22.17
C ALA A 195 5.04 -5.54 -20.69
N ALA A 196 3.91 -4.97 -20.30
CA ALA A 196 3.38 -5.11 -18.94
C ALA A 196 3.01 -6.58 -18.62
N MET A 197 2.40 -7.28 -19.58
CA MET A 197 2.07 -8.72 -19.44
C MET A 197 3.33 -9.57 -19.26
N TYR A 198 4.40 -9.30 -20.03
CA TYR A 198 5.67 -9.99 -19.91
C TYR A 198 6.31 -9.77 -18.53
N LEU A 199 6.40 -8.53 -18.07
CA LEU A 199 6.97 -8.21 -16.75
C LEU A 199 6.12 -8.74 -15.60
N TRP A 200 4.80 -8.69 -15.73
CA TRP A 200 3.89 -9.28 -14.75
C TRP A 200 4.15 -10.77 -14.62
N ARG A 201 4.24 -11.49 -15.76
CA ARG A 201 4.49 -12.93 -15.78
C ARG A 201 5.82 -13.30 -15.13
N LYS A 202 6.89 -12.55 -15.45
CA LYS A 202 8.22 -12.77 -14.84
C LYS A 202 8.21 -12.57 -13.33
N GLY A 203 7.53 -11.55 -12.86
CA GLY A 203 7.37 -11.33 -11.41
C GLY A 203 6.45 -12.36 -10.75
N TYR A 204 5.43 -12.85 -11.46
CA TYR A 204 4.58 -13.94 -10.96
C TYR A 204 5.37 -15.24 -10.78
N GLU A 205 6.17 -15.63 -11.80
CA GLU A 205 7.08 -16.79 -11.72
C GLU A 205 8.04 -16.66 -10.52
N GLU A 206 8.60 -15.47 -10.32
CA GLU A 206 9.50 -15.19 -9.20
C GLU A 206 8.78 -15.18 -7.84
N ALA A 207 7.57 -14.64 -7.76
CA ALA A 207 6.75 -14.69 -6.56
C ALA A 207 6.44 -16.14 -6.15
N LEU A 208 6.10 -17.01 -7.10
CA LEU A 208 5.90 -18.43 -6.84
C LEU A 208 7.18 -19.10 -6.31
N ARG A 209 8.32 -18.80 -6.93
CA ARG A 209 9.62 -19.38 -6.55
C ARG A 209 10.05 -18.96 -5.13
N VAL A 210 9.84 -17.70 -4.77
CA VAL A 210 10.32 -17.11 -3.51
C VAL A 210 9.37 -17.41 -2.35
N LEU A 211 8.06 -17.26 -2.60
CA LEU A 211 7.04 -17.31 -1.54
C LEU A 211 6.41 -18.70 -1.40
N ASP A 212 6.41 -19.51 -2.46
CA ASP A 212 5.77 -20.83 -2.49
C ASP A 212 4.37 -20.82 -1.83
N PRO A 213 3.43 -20.03 -2.40
CA PRO A 213 2.13 -19.79 -1.78
C PRO A 213 1.25 -21.05 -1.82
N ILE A 214 0.44 -21.23 -0.77
CA ILE A 214 -0.53 -22.34 -0.70
C ILE A 214 -1.86 -22.00 -1.35
N LEU A 215 -2.20 -20.70 -1.45
CA LEU A 215 -3.39 -20.19 -2.13
C LEU A 215 -3.14 -18.79 -2.62
N ILE A 216 -3.60 -18.48 -3.83
CA ILE A 216 -3.48 -17.16 -4.45
C ILE A 216 -4.86 -16.58 -4.72
N ILE A 217 -5.17 -15.45 -4.10
CA ILE A 217 -6.34 -14.63 -4.42
C ILE A 217 -5.97 -13.75 -5.61
N ARG A 218 -6.52 -14.08 -6.77
CA ARG A 218 -6.28 -13.35 -8.01
C ARG A 218 -7.37 -12.32 -8.25
N TYR A 219 -6.98 -11.05 -8.43
CA TYR A 219 -7.91 -9.97 -8.73
C TYR A 219 -7.64 -9.40 -10.12
N GLY A 220 -8.69 -9.27 -10.92
CA GLY A 220 -8.61 -8.83 -12.31
C GLY A 220 -8.72 -9.99 -13.32
N ASP A 221 -8.33 -9.72 -14.57
CA ASP A 221 -8.43 -10.71 -15.65
C ASP A 221 -7.50 -11.91 -15.43
N LYS A 222 -7.94 -13.09 -15.87
CA LYS A 222 -7.10 -14.30 -15.87
C LYS A 222 -5.98 -14.15 -16.90
N MET A 223 -4.76 -14.50 -16.49
CA MET A 223 -3.56 -14.41 -17.30
C MET A 223 -3.06 -15.80 -17.69
N SER A 224 -2.44 -15.93 -18.85
CA SER A 224 -1.85 -17.18 -19.31
C SER A 224 -0.67 -17.61 -18.43
N GLY A 225 -0.60 -18.89 -18.06
CA GLY A 225 0.50 -19.48 -17.29
C GLY A 225 0.38 -19.31 -15.78
N GLU A 226 -0.80 -18.97 -15.26
CA GLU A 226 -1.07 -18.96 -13.83
C GLU A 226 -1.26 -20.38 -13.25
N ARG A 227 -0.95 -20.54 -11.98
CA ARG A 227 -1.24 -21.75 -11.18
C ARG A 227 -2.72 -21.76 -10.80
N GLU A 228 -3.55 -22.29 -11.71
CA GLU A 228 -5.00 -22.38 -11.52
C GLU A 228 -5.39 -23.31 -10.37
N ASP A 229 -4.59 -24.30 -10.12
CA ASP A 229 -4.77 -25.32 -9.07
C ASP A 229 -4.73 -24.72 -7.64
N ILE A 230 -4.09 -23.59 -7.45
CA ILE A 230 -4.00 -22.86 -6.17
C ILE A 230 -4.55 -21.42 -6.25
N SER A 231 -5.32 -21.10 -7.29
CA SER A 231 -5.80 -19.74 -7.51
C SER A 231 -7.33 -19.63 -7.45
N ILE A 232 -7.82 -18.62 -6.71
CA ILE A 232 -9.23 -18.21 -6.68
C ILE A 232 -9.34 -16.84 -7.32
N TYR A 233 -10.22 -16.69 -8.31
CA TYR A 233 -10.32 -15.50 -9.15
C TYR A 233 -11.47 -14.61 -8.72
N PHE A 234 -11.17 -13.33 -8.52
CA PHE A 234 -12.14 -12.25 -8.29
C PHE A 234 -12.12 -11.29 -9.48
N GLU A 235 -13.28 -11.08 -10.08
CA GLU A 235 -13.42 -10.10 -11.15
C GLU A 235 -13.33 -8.66 -10.60
N ASN A 236 -12.74 -7.77 -11.40
CA ASN A 236 -12.75 -6.35 -11.09
C ASN A 236 -14.18 -5.79 -11.20
N ILE A 237 -14.78 -5.43 -10.07
CA ILE A 237 -16.15 -4.91 -9.98
C ILE A 237 -16.33 -3.66 -10.85
N ASN A 238 -15.34 -2.79 -10.96
CA ASN A 238 -15.40 -1.59 -11.78
C ASN A 238 -15.45 -1.92 -13.28
N LEU A 239 -14.67 -2.93 -13.73
CA LEU A 239 -14.72 -3.40 -15.12
C LEU A 239 -16.04 -4.12 -15.43
N LYS A 240 -16.59 -4.87 -14.47
CA LYS A 240 -17.87 -5.54 -14.62
C LYS A 240 -19.02 -4.53 -14.83
N ASN A 241 -19.03 -3.44 -14.06
CA ASN A 241 -20.02 -2.37 -14.20
C ASN A 241 -19.90 -1.64 -15.55
N LEU A 242 -18.68 -1.40 -16.05
CA LEU A 242 -18.46 -0.81 -17.37
C LEU A 242 -18.91 -1.74 -18.51
N ARG A 243 -18.69 -3.06 -18.40
CA ARG A 243 -19.12 -4.07 -19.38
C ARG A 243 -20.65 -4.24 -19.40
N ASN A 244 -21.32 -4.01 -18.29
CA ASN A 244 -22.78 -4.17 -18.14
C ASN A 244 -23.55 -2.85 -18.36
N GLY A 245 -22.90 -1.77 -18.83
CA GLY A 245 -23.57 -0.52 -19.23
C GLY A 245 -24.23 0.26 -18.09
N ARG A 246 -23.69 0.17 -16.87
CA ARG A 246 -24.18 0.91 -15.69
C ARG A 246 -23.13 1.86 -15.14
#